data_5071cc7bf6565eacbfef47aceef56923
#
_entry.id   5071cc7bf6565eacbfef47aceef56923
#
_cell.length_a   1.000
_cell.length_b   1.000
_cell.length_c   1.000
_cell.angle_alpha   90.00
_cell.angle_beta   90.00
_cell.angle_gamma   90.00
#
_symmetry.space_group_name_H-M   'P 1'
#
loop_
_entity.id
_entity.type
_entity.pdbx_description
1 polymer ?
#
loop_
_entity_poly.entity_id
_entity_poly.type
_entity_poly.pdbx_seq_one_letter_code
_entity_poly.pdbx_strand_id
1 'polypeptide(L)'
;MEVKMRSFIGWIGGKSHLKNQIISLIPSGCNRYIEVCGGAGWVLFGKDKIKGQMEIFNDIDGDLINLYKQIKYNCSALQKEIDWLQSRELFSQYRYEIENQVELTDLQRAARYLYLIKCSFGSNRNSFATAPKTIYNIVSELPKYKERLKSVIIENRDFEDLIKTYDRDSALFYVDPPYVASERYYNRNYTKFNKDDHIRLNAVLKGIKGRFILSYND
;
A
#
# COMPACT_ATOMS: atom_id res chain seq x y z
N MET A 1 7.22 24.18 10.40
CA MET A 1 7.58 22.82 9.91
C MET A 1 6.31 22.16 9.40
N GLU A 2 6.25 21.89 8.13
CA GLU A 2 5.11 21.17 7.54
C GLU A 2 5.09 19.75 8.13
N VAL A 3 3.96 19.37 8.70
CA VAL A 3 3.82 18.02 9.29
C VAL A 3 3.81 17.02 8.15
N LYS A 4 4.90 16.27 7.97
CA LYS A 4 4.99 15.21 6.95
C LYS A 4 3.84 14.22 7.12
N MET A 5 3.19 13.91 6.02
CA MET A 5 2.03 13.03 6.00
C MET A 5 2.42 11.61 6.48
N ARG A 6 1.51 10.98 7.25
CA ARG A 6 1.64 9.57 7.63
C ARG A 6 0.76 8.73 6.70
N SER A 7 1.00 7.42 6.63
CA SER A 7 0.04 6.53 5.98
C SER A 7 -1.31 6.54 6.70
N PHE A 8 -2.38 6.36 5.93
CA PHE A 8 -3.75 6.26 6.48
C PHE A 8 -4.04 4.87 7.06
N ILE A 9 -3.23 3.87 6.76
CA ILE A 9 -3.37 2.50 7.26
C ILE A 9 -2.09 2.01 7.94
N GLY A 10 -2.26 1.07 8.88
CA GLY A 10 -1.18 0.21 9.33
C GLY A 10 -0.96 -0.91 8.31
N TRP A 11 0.23 -1.48 8.28
CA TRP A 11 0.60 -2.58 7.40
C TRP A 11 1.65 -3.46 8.06
N ILE A 12 1.54 -4.78 7.90
CA ILE A 12 2.56 -5.72 8.39
C ILE A 12 3.86 -5.42 7.63
N GLY A 13 4.97 -5.29 8.35
CA GLY A 13 6.25 -4.90 7.72
C GLY A 13 6.35 -3.44 7.30
N GLY A 14 5.33 -2.62 7.57
CA GLY A 14 5.31 -1.21 7.16
C GLY A 14 6.46 -0.38 7.72
N LYS A 15 7.01 0.49 6.90
CA LYS A 15 8.26 1.24 7.15
C LYS A 15 8.07 2.55 7.92
N SER A 16 7.09 2.63 8.84
CA SER A 16 6.80 3.85 9.59
C SER A 16 8.01 4.44 10.32
N HIS A 17 8.89 3.60 10.87
CA HIS A 17 10.11 4.00 11.58
C HIS A 17 11.27 4.29 10.63
N LEU A 18 11.39 3.56 9.53
CA LEU A 18 12.49 3.67 8.58
C LEU A 18 12.25 4.68 7.45
N LYS A 19 11.02 5.18 7.29
CA LYS A 19 10.64 6.02 6.15
C LYS A 19 11.56 7.23 5.94
N ASN A 20 11.97 7.91 7.00
CA ASN A 20 12.82 9.09 6.88
C ASN A 20 14.22 8.74 6.38
N GLN A 21 14.76 7.60 6.84
CA GLN A 21 16.04 7.08 6.37
C GLN A 21 15.94 6.68 4.89
N ILE A 22 14.87 5.97 4.49
CA ILE A 22 14.63 5.59 3.10
C ILE A 22 14.50 6.85 2.21
N ILE A 23 13.73 7.85 2.67
CA ILE A 23 13.57 9.11 1.94
C ILE A 23 14.89 9.85 1.75
N SER A 24 15.78 9.84 2.75
CA SER A 24 17.09 10.48 2.63
C SER A 24 18.03 9.81 1.61
N LEU A 25 17.76 8.56 1.25
CA LEU A 25 18.50 7.83 0.20
C LEU A 25 17.99 8.11 -1.21
N ILE A 26 16.84 8.78 -1.36
CA ILE A 26 16.29 9.12 -2.68
C ILE A 26 17.21 10.15 -3.34
N PRO A 27 17.84 9.83 -4.49
CA PRO A 27 18.78 10.75 -5.11
C PRO A 27 18.06 11.93 -5.76
N SER A 28 18.73 13.07 -5.76
CA SER A 28 18.29 14.21 -6.56
C SER A 28 18.28 13.88 -8.06
N GLY A 29 17.37 14.49 -8.81
CA GLY A 29 17.30 14.34 -10.27
C GLY A 29 16.59 13.07 -10.75
N CYS A 30 16.02 12.27 -9.86
CA CYS A 30 15.14 11.18 -10.25
C CYS A 30 13.77 11.78 -10.68
N ASN A 31 13.42 11.62 -11.95
CA ASN A 31 12.16 12.14 -12.49
C ASN A 31 11.02 11.09 -12.51
N ARG A 32 11.32 9.85 -12.12
CA ARG A 32 10.34 8.78 -11.91
C ARG A 32 10.62 8.10 -10.59
N TYR A 33 9.64 8.10 -9.70
CA TYR A 33 9.66 7.41 -8.42
C TYR A 33 8.61 6.32 -8.42
N ILE A 34 9.02 5.07 -8.21
CA ILE A 34 8.15 3.90 -8.30
C ILE A 34 8.21 3.11 -6.99
N GLU A 35 7.09 3.00 -6.26
CA GLU A 35 6.93 2.01 -5.18
C GLU A 35 6.42 0.70 -5.77
N VAL A 36 7.25 -0.34 -5.73
CA VAL A 36 6.99 -1.63 -6.40
C VAL A 36 6.06 -2.52 -5.58
N CYS A 37 6.29 -2.59 -4.27
CA CYS A 37 5.45 -3.29 -3.28
C CYS A 37 5.03 -2.23 -2.25
N GLY A 38 3.99 -1.47 -2.59
CA GLY A 38 3.68 -0.22 -1.90
C GLY A 38 3.10 -0.38 -0.50
N GLY A 39 2.29 -1.43 -0.27
CA GLY A 39 1.64 -1.67 1.01
C GLY A 39 0.91 -0.44 1.54
N ALA A 40 1.29 0.03 2.72
CA ALA A 40 0.72 1.25 3.31
C ALA A 40 1.22 2.56 2.71
N GLY A 41 2.16 2.56 1.78
CA GLY A 41 2.69 3.78 1.13
C GLY A 41 3.43 4.72 2.07
N TRP A 42 4.12 4.20 3.08
CA TRP A 42 4.79 5.03 4.08
C TRP A 42 5.80 6.01 3.48
N VAL A 43 6.54 5.58 2.46
CA VAL A 43 7.54 6.43 1.80
C VAL A 43 6.86 7.41 0.85
N LEU A 44 5.88 6.97 0.04
CA LEU A 44 5.10 7.83 -0.84
C LEU A 44 4.44 9.00 -0.08
N PHE A 45 3.78 8.70 1.04
CA PHE A 45 3.12 9.73 1.84
C PHE A 45 4.11 10.57 2.66
N GLY A 46 5.25 10.01 3.03
CA GLY A 46 6.26 10.68 3.85
C GLY A 46 7.20 11.59 3.07
N LYS A 47 7.41 11.33 1.77
CA LYS A 47 8.28 12.16 0.91
C LYS A 47 7.55 13.40 0.39
N ASP A 48 8.32 14.44 0.15
CA ASP A 48 7.81 15.63 -0.51
C ASP A 48 7.47 15.33 -1.97
N LYS A 49 6.42 16.01 -2.46
CA LYS A 49 6.07 15.94 -3.88
C LYS A 49 7.03 16.83 -4.68
N ILE A 50 7.71 16.24 -5.64
CA ILE A 50 8.65 16.95 -6.51
C ILE A 50 7.91 17.36 -7.79
N LYS A 51 7.95 18.65 -8.13
CA LYS A 51 7.33 19.17 -9.37
C LYS A 51 7.97 18.50 -10.59
N GLY A 52 7.14 17.95 -11.47
CA GLY A 52 7.60 17.25 -12.68
C GLY A 52 8.04 15.79 -12.46
N GLN A 53 8.11 15.30 -11.21
CA GLN A 53 8.38 13.89 -10.96
C GLN A 53 7.11 13.07 -11.19
N MET A 54 7.21 12.01 -11.98
CA MET A 54 6.19 10.98 -12.11
C MET A 54 6.26 10.06 -10.89
N GLU A 55 5.16 9.88 -10.20
CA GLU A 55 5.05 8.96 -9.07
C GLU A 55 4.15 7.78 -9.44
N ILE A 56 4.63 6.57 -9.23
CA ILE A 56 3.90 5.32 -9.46
C ILE A 56 3.83 4.55 -8.14
N PHE A 57 2.64 4.12 -7.79
CA PHE A 57 2.37 3.26 -6.63
C PHE A 57 1.77 1.96 -7.12
N ASN A 58 2.39 0.86 -6.75
CA ASN A 58 1.95 -0.48 -7.12
C ASN A 58 1.91 -1.39 -5.91
N ASP A 59 0.96 -2.29 -5.93
CA ASP A 59 0.95 -3.48 -5.08
C ASP A 59 0.24 -4.61 -5.84
N ILE A 60 0.58 -5.84 -5.50
CA ILE A 60 -0.07 -7.02 -6.08
C ILE A 60 -1.43 -7.28 -5.40
N ASP A 61 -1.63 -6.81 -4.16
CA ASP A 61 -2.91 -6.93 -3.44
C ASP A 61 -3.98 -6.05 -4.11
N GLY A 62 -4.87 -6.69 -4.88
CA GLY A 62 -5.93 -6.01 -5.64
C GLY A 62 -6.92 -5.26 -4.75
N ASP A 63 -7.21 -5.76 -3.54
CA ASP A 63 -8.11 -5.10 -2.60
C ASP A 63 -7.47 -3.82 -2.03
N LEU A 64 -6.18 -3.87 -1.75
CA LEU A 64 -5.41 -2.69 -1.37
C LEU A 64 -5.43 -1.64 -2.48
N ILE A 65 -5.13 -2.06 -3.70
CA ILE A 65 -5.12 -1.15 -4.86
C ILE A 65 -6.52 -0.60 -5.14
N ASN A 66 -7.56 -1.40 -5.01
CA ASN A 66 -8.93 -0.91 -5.09
C ASN A 66 -9.19 0.19 -4.04
N LEU A 67 -8.80 -0.02 -2.79
CA LEU A 67 -8.92 1.01 -1.73
C LEU A 67 -8.22 2.32 -2.13
N TYR A 68 -7.00 2.27 -2.63
CA TYR A 68 -6.28 3.47 -3.10
C TYR A 68 -7.01 4.16 -4.26
N LYS A 69 -7.55 3.38 -5.21
CA LYS A 69 -8.35 3.92 -6.33
C LYS A 69 -9.63 4.60 -5.83
N GLN A 70 -10.35 3.97 -4.87
CA GLN A 70 -11.56 4.57 -4.30
C GLN A 70 -11.27 5.86 -3.52
N ILE A 71 -10.16 5.92 -2.77
CA ILE A 71 -9.71 7.16 -2.12
C ILE A 71 -9.43 8.23 -3.17
N LYS A 72 -8.75 7.88 -4.25
CA LYS A 72 -8.37 8.84 -5.30
C LYS A 72 -9.58 9.38 -6.06
N TYR A 73 -10.48 8.52 -6.48
CA TYR A 73 -11.56 8.88 -7.42
C TYR A 73 -12.92 9.07 -6.75
N ASN A 74 -13.24 8.31 -5.73
CA ASN A 74 -14.57 8.22 -5.13
C ASN A 74 -14.58 8.54 -3.62
N CYS A 75 -13.65 9.37 -3.15
CA CYS A 75 -13.40 9.61 -1.73
C CYS A 75 -14.67 9.92 -0.91
N SER A 76 -15.51 10.82 -1.39
CA SER A 76 -16.74 11.20 -0.66
C SER A 76 -17.77 10.08 -0.58
N ALA A 77 -17.86 9.24 -1.61
CA ALA A 77 -18.71 8.05 -1.59
C ALA A 77 -18.14 7.00 -0.62
N LEU A 78 -16.82 6.80 -0.65
CA LEU A 78 -16.14 5.90 0.28
C LEU A 78 -16.34 6.31 1.74
N GLN A 79 -16.27 7.61 2.05
CA GLN A 79 -16.52 8.12 3.41
C GLN A 79 -17.91 7.81 3.92
N LYS A 80 -18.91 7.76 3.05
CA LYS A 80 -20.30 7.43 3.39
C LYS A 80 -20.55 5.92 3.53
N GLU A 81 -19.77 5.12 2.80
CA GLU A 81 -19.90 3.66 2.78
C GLU A 81 -19.23 2.98 3.98
N ILE A 82 -18.26 3.64 4.63
CA ILE A 82 -17.52 3.06 5.75
C ILE A 82 -18.36 3.09 7.03
N ASP A 83 -18.55 1.93 7.66
CA ASP A 83 -19.14 1.84 8.99
C ASP A 83 -18.22 2.36 10.07
N TRP A 84 -18.77 3.14 10.98
CA TRP A 84 -18.03 3.73 12.11
C TRP A 84 -18.15 2.90 13.40
N LEU A 85 -19.07 1.94 13.41
CA LEU A 85 -19.27 1.07 14.56
C LEU A 85 -18.18 0.01 14.64
N GLN A 86 -17.36 0.03 15.68
CA GLN A 86 -16.45 -1.06 15.96
C GLN A 86 -17.22 -2.25 16.53
N SER A 87 -17.51 -3.24 15.70
CA SER A 87 -18.29 -4.44 16.04
C SER A 87 -17.55 -5.71 15.64
N ARG A 88 -17.54 -6.69 16.53
CA ARG A 88 -17.01 -8.04 16.24
C ARG A 88 -17.84 -8.75 15.18
N GLU A 89 -19.16 -8.54 15.21
CA GLU A 89 -20.09 -9.13 14.24
C GLU A 89 -19.80 -8.59 12.84
N LEU A 90 -19.78 -7.25 12.67
CA LEU A 90 -19.41 -6.61 11.40
C LEU A 90 -18.02 -7.03 10.91
N PHE A 91 -17.04 -7.12 11.83
CA PHE A 91 -15.70 -7.57 11.48
C PHE A 91 -15.71 -8.99 10.91
N SER A 92 -16.47 -9.89 11.54
CA SER A 92 -16.60 -11.29 11.10
C SER A 92 -17.33 -11.39 9.76
N GLN A 93 -18.40 -10.62 9.59
CA GLN A 93 -19.14 -10.52 8.34
C GLN A 93 -18.25 -10.00 7.21
N TYR A 94 -17.61 -8.86 7.38
CA TYR A 94 -16.77 -8.26 6.34
C TYR A 94 -15.56 -9.12 5.98
N ARG A 95 -14.97 -9.80 6.97
CA ARG A 95 -13.92 -10.76 6.71
C ARG A 95 -14.43 -11.92 5.85
N TYR A 96 -15.61 -12.48 6.17
CA TYR A 96 -16.24 -13.53 5.38
C TYR A 96 -16.51 -13.08 3.95
N GLU A 97 -17.05 -11.88 3.77
CA GLU A 97 -17.37 -11.31 2.44
C GLU A 97 -16.12 -11.15 1.57
N ILE A 98 -15.02 -10.67 2.15
CA ILE A 98 -13.75 -10.49 1.42
C ILE A 98 -13.09 -11.84 1.12
N GLU A 99 -13.01 -12.75 2.11
CA GLU A 99 -12.35 -14.05 1.96
C GLU A 99 -13.07 -14.99 0.98
N ASN A 100 -14.40 -14.89 0.91
CA ASN A 100 -15.22 -15.73 0.03
C ASN A 100 -15.61 -15.04 -1.27
N GLN A 101 -15.01 -13.89 -1.57
CA GLN A 101 -15.24 -13.15 -2.82
C GLN A 101 -16.73 -12.90 -3.10
N VAL A 102 -17.49 -12.58 -2.03
CA VAL A 102 -18.91 -12.21 -2.19
C VAL A 102 -19.00 -11.06 -3.19
N GLU A 103 -20.05 -11.07 -4.02
CA GLU A 103 -20.30 -10.01 -5.00
C GLU A 103 -20.53 -8.67 -4.27
N LEU A 104 -19.61 -7.76 -4.44
CA LEU A 104 -19.59 -6.42 -3.87
C LEU A 104 -19.19 -5.44 -4.95
N THR A 105 -19.72 -4.23 -4.89
CA THR A 105 -19.17 -3.13 -5.67
C THR A 105 -17.74 -2.81 -5.21
N ASP A 106 -16.91 -2.24 -6.08
CA ASP A 106 -15.55 -1.80 -5.73
C ASP A 106 -15.55 -0.88 -4.51
N LEU A 107 -16.57 -0.02 -4.40
CA LEU A 107 -16.71 0.90 -3.28
C LEU A 107 -16.97 0.17 -1.96
N GLN A 108 -17.92 -0.77 -1.96
CA GLN A 108 -18.23 -1.61 -0.80
C GLN A 108 -17.03 -2.44 -0.38
N ARG A 109 -16.35 -3.05 -1.35
CA ARG A 109 -15.16 -3.85 -1.12
C ARG A 109 -14.03 -3.02 -0.48
N ALA A 110 -13.80 -1.80 -0.97
CA ALA A 110 -12.82 -0.88 -0.40
C ALA A 110 -13.18 -0.45 1.04
N ALA A 111 -14.46 -0.16 1.30
CA ALA A 111 -14.93 0.21 2.64
C ALA A 111 -14.71 -0.93 3.66
N ARG A 112 -15.09 -2.16 3.30
CA ARG A 112 -14.88 -3.35 4.14
C ARG A 112 -13.41 -3.64 4.36
N TYR A 113 -12.60 -3.51 3.32
CA TYR A 113 -11.15 -3.72 3.41
C TYR A 113 -10.50 -2.72 4.37
N LEU A 114 -10.83 -1.43 4.27
CA LEU A 114 -10.36 -0.40 5.20
C LEU A 114 -10.83 -0.66 6.63
N TYR A 115 -12.09 -1.06 6.81
CA TYR A 115 -12.63 -1.42 8.11
C TYR A 115 -11.85 -2.57 8.75
N LEU A 116 -11.57 -3.63 8.00
CA LEU A 116 -10.81 -4.79 8.48
C LEU A 116 -9.39 -4.39 8.90
N ILE A 117 -8.69 -3.56 8.13
CA ILE A 117 -7.38 -3.05 8.51
C ILE A 117 -7.45 -2.26 9.83
N LYS A 118 -8.43 -1.38 9.97
CA LYS A 118 -8.54 -0.48 11.12
C LYS A 118 -9.01 -1.20 12.38
N CYS A 119 -9.92 -2.15 12.26
CA CYS A 119 -10.50 -2.88 13.38
C CYS A 119 -9.75 -4.15 13.77
N SER A 120 -8.62 -4.48 13.11
CA SER A 120 -7.82 -5.64 13.46
C SER A 120 -6.65 -5.32 14.38
N PHE A 121 -6.21 -6.33 15.11
CA PHE A 121 -4.97 -6.27 15.87
C PHE A 121 -3.77 -6.19 14.90
N GLY A 122 -2.88 -5.22 15.11
CA GLY A 122 -1.70 -5.04 14.26
C GLY A 122 -2.01 -4.87 12.76
N SER A 123 -3.22 -4.47 12.40
CA SER A 123 -3.67 -4.31 11.00
C SER A 123 -3.58 -5.61 10.17
N ASN A 124 -3.69 -6.77 10.83
CA ASN A 124 -3.55 -8.08 10.20
C ASN A 124 -4.82 -8.57 9.46
N ARG A 125 -5.94 -7.85 9.59
CA ARG A 125 -7.26 -8.16 8.98
C ARG A 125 -7.88 -9.50 9.42
N ASN A 126 -7.31 -10.15 10.42
CA ASN A 126 -7.70 -11.51 10.84
C ASN A 126 -8.33 -11.56 12.21
N SER A 127 -7.75 -10.83 13.14
CA SER A 127 -8.13 -10.84 14.54
C SER A 127 -8.68 -9.50 14.93
N PHE A 128 -9.92 -9.48 15.41
CA PHE A 128 -10.58 -8.27 15.87
C PHE A 128 -9.80 -7.63 17.03
N ALA A 129 -9.55 -6.33 16.93
CA ALA A 129 -8.90 -5.57 18.00
C ALA A 129 -9.91 -5.26 19.11
N THR A 130 -9.58 -5.65 20.34
CA THR A 130 -10.40 -5.36 21.53
C THR A 130 -10.21 -3.94 22.07
N ALA A 131 -9.07 -3.31 21.72
CA ALA A 131 -8.84 -1.91 22.06
C ALA A 131 -9.71 -0.98 21.18
N PRO A 132 -10.25 0.12 21.72
CA PRO A 132 -11.04 1.06 20.94
C PRO A 132 -10.28 1.58 19.73
N LYS A 133 -10.95 1.64 18.58
CA LYS A 133 -10.43 2.19 17.32
C LYS A 133 -11.32 3.33 16.85
N THR A 134 -10.73 4.48 16.64
CA THR A 134 -11.48 5.63 16.11
C THR A 134 -11.43 5.62 14.59
N ILE A 135 -12.36 4.90 13.97
CA ILE A 135 -12.49 4.81 12.52
C ILE A 135 -12.78 6.19 11.94
N TYR A 136 -13.64 6.98 12.62
CA TYR A 136 -14.00 8.34 12.22
C TYR A 136 -12.78 9.21 11.88
N ASN A 137 -11.73 9.19 12.68
CA ASN A 137 -10.55 10.05 12.46
C ASN A 137 -9.91 9.81 11.11
N ILE A 138 -9.77 8.52 10.70
CA ILE A 138 -9.18 8.24 9.41
C ILE A 138 -10.13 8.56 8.27
N VAL A 139 -11.41 8.28 8.43
CA VAL A 139 -12.43 8.58 7.41
C VAL A 139 -12.50 10.08 7.14
N SER A 140 -12.47 10.92 8.18
CA SER A 140 -12.46 12.38 8.04
C SER A 140 -11.18 12.93 7.38
N GLU A 141 -10.08 12.20 7.47
CA GLU A 141 -8.79 12.58 6.86
C GLU A 141 -8.61 12.11 5.41
N LEU A 142 -9.46 11.22 4.88
CA LEU A 142 -9.33 10.67 3.52
C LEU A 142 -9.18 11.75 2.42
N PRO A 143 -9.81 12.93 2.50
CA PRO A 143 -9.61 13.99 1.51
C PRO A 143 -8.15 14.45 1.35
N LYS A 144 -7.34 14.40 2.42
CA LYS A 144 -5.89 14.72 2.35
C LYS A 144 -5.16 13.72 1.46
N TYR A 145 -5.50 12.44 1.61
CA TYR A 145 -4.89 11.35 0.82
C TYR A 145 -5.35 11.38 -0.63
N LYS A 146 -6.63 11.71 -0.88
CA LYS A 146 -7.12 11.99 -2.22
C LYS A 146 -6.27 13.05 -2.91
N GLU A 147 -6.03 14.18 -2.26
CA GLU A 147 -5.25 15.28 -2.84
C GLU A 147 -3.78 14.85 -3.08
N ARG A 148 -3.18 14.09 -2.14
CA ARG A 148 -1.81 13.57 -2.32
C ARG A 148 -1.72 12.58 -3.49
N LEU A 149 -2.74 11.75 -3.70
CA LEU A 149 -2.78 10.74 -4.75
C LEU A 149 -3.18 11.27 -6.12
N LYS A 150 -3.63 12.51 -6.25
CA LYS A 150 -4.19 13.10 -7.46
C LYS A 150 -3.33 12.88 -8.71
N SER A 151 -2.01 13.03 -8.59
CA SER A 151 -1.04 12.86 -9.69
C SER A 151 -0.26 11.53 -9.63
N VAL A 152 -0.54 10.65 -8.68
CA VAL A 152 0.11 9.34 -8.56
C VAL A 152 -0.56 8.36 -9.50
N ILE A 153 0.21 7.64 -10.30
CA ILE A 153 -0.28 6.51 -11.10
C ILE A 153 -0.42 5.33 -10.14
N ILE A 154 -1.58 4.68 -10.14
CA ILE A 154 -1.89 3.53 -9.27
C ILE A 154 -2.00 2.29 -10.15
N GLU A 155 -1.10 1.34 -9.92
CA GLU A 155 -0.99 0.08 -10.66
C GLU A 155 -1.34 -1.11 -9.76
N ASN A 156 -1.76 -2.20 -10.38
CA ASN A 156 -1.95 -3.51 -9.74
C ASN A 156 -1.28 -4.56 -10.64
N ARG A 157 0.03 -4.65 -10.56
CA ARG A 157 0.83 -5.46 -11.49
C ARG A 157 1.86 -6.30 -10.75
N ASP A 158 2.25 -7.41 -11.36
CA ASP A 158 3.46 -8.14 -10.96
C ASP A 158 4.67 -7.20 -10.98
N PHE A 159 5.57 -7.36 -10.02
CA PHE A 159 6.73 -6.49 -9.84
C PHE A 159 7.65 -6.47 -11.07
N GLU A 160 7.82 -7.60 -11.75
CA GLU A 160 8.69 -7.71 -12.91
C GLU A 160 8.13 -6.94 -14.11
N ASP A 161 6.84 -7.08 -14.38
CA ASP A 161 6.14 -6.34 -15.43
C ASP A 161 6.13 -4.84 -15.16
N LEU A 162 5.93 -4.46 -13.90
CA LEU A 162 5.99 -3.07 -13.48
C LEU A 162 7.38 -2.47 -13.72
N ILE A 163 8.42 -3.14 -13.22
CA ILE A 163 9.80 -2.66 -13.34
C ILE A 163 10.17 -2.52 -14.81
N LYS A 164 9.92 -3.54 -15.65
CA LYS A 164 10.19 -3.49 -17.10
C LYS A 164 9.46 -2.34 -17.80
N THR A 165 8.23 -2.05 -17.39
CA THR A 165 7.41 -0.97 -17.97
C THR A 165 7.98 0.41 -17.68
N TYR A 166 8.42 0.64 -16.45
CA TYR A 166 8.82 1.98 -15.98
C TYR A 166 10.32 2.23 -15.96
N ASP A 167 11.15 1.21 -16.30
CA ASP A 167 12.62 1.32 -16.27
C ASP A 167 13.14 2.34 -17.28
N ARG A 168 13.88 3.33 -16.79
CA ARG A 168 14.59 4.38 -17.52
C ARG A 168 15.78 4.84 -16.67
N ASP A 169 16.78 5.44 -17.28
CA ASP A 169 17.99 5.92 -16.59
C ASP A 169 17.68 6.84 -15.38
N SER A 170 16.59 7.61 -15.49
CA SER A 170 16.15 8.53 -14.43
C SER A 170 15.12 7.94 -13.46
N ALA A 171 14.83 6.64 -13.54
CA ALA A 171 13.90 5.96 -12.65
C ALA A 171 14.56 5.57 -11.33
N LEU A 172 13.78 5.64 -10.25
CA LEU A 172 14.11 5.07 -8.95
C LEU A 172 12.99 4.13 -8.52
N PHE A 173 13.34 2.88 -8.31
CA PHE A 173 12.45 1.87 -7.76
C PHE A 173 12.70 1.73 -6.26
N TYR A 174 11.66 1.96 -5.46
CA TYR A 174 11.66 1.56 -4.06
C TYR A 174 10.97 0.19 -3.96
N VAL A 175 11.71 -0.79 -3.46
CA VAL A 175 11.31 -2.19 -3.44
C VAL A 175 11.32 -2.69 -1.99
N ASP A 176 10.15 -3.07 -1.49
CA ASP A 176 9.95 -3.59 -0.13
C ASP A 176 9.13 -4.87 -0.21
N PRO A 177 9.71 -5.97 -0.72
CA PRO A 177 8.99 -7.21 -0.93
C PRO A 177 8.75 -7.94 0.39
N PRO A 178 7.85 -8.93 0.44
CA PRO A 178 7.79 -9.86 1.57
C PRO A 178 9.15 -10.47 1.84
N TYR A 179 9.58 -10.50 3.11
CA TYR A 179 10.89 -11.01 3.48
C TYR A 179 10.89 -12.53 3.55
N VAL A 180 12.05 -13.14 3.30
CA VAL A 180 12.25 -14.57 3.48
C VAL A 180 11.85 -14.98 4.90
N ALA A 181 11.12 -16.08 5.05
CA ALA A 181 10.53 -16.59 6.30
C ALA A 181 9.36 -15.75 6.89
N SER A 182 9.05 -14.59 6.33
CA SER A 182 7.85 -13.82 6.71
C SER A 182 6.65 -14.03 5.78
N GLU A 183 6.83 -14.82 4.75
CA GLU A 183 5.83 -15.11 3.68
C GLU A 183 4.48 -15.56 4.23
N ARG A 184 4.47 -16.32 5.35
CA ARG A 184 3.24 -16.77 6.04
C ARG A 184 2.34 -15.62 6.51
N TYR A 185 2.87 -14.41 6.73
CA TYR A 185 2.10 -13.24 7.13
C TYR A 185 1.40 -12.56 5.96
N TYR A 186 1.90 -12.79 4.74
CA TYR A 186 1.38 -12.24 3.50
C TYR A 186 0.55 -13.25 2.70
N ASN A 187 0.67 -14.56 3.03
CA ASN A 187 0.01 -15.68 2.33
C ASN A 187 -1.49 -15.79 2.64
N ARG A 188 -2.26 -14.73 2.33
CA ARG A 188 -3.71 -14.84 2.29
C ARG A 188 -4.23 -14.39 0.93
N ASN A 189 -4.73 -15.36 0.21
CA ASN A 189 -5.56 -15.29 -0.99
C ASN A 189 -4.97 -14.67 -2.28
N TYR A 190 -3.93 -13.82 -2.26
CA TYR A 190 -3.54 -13.11 -3.48
C TYR A 190 -2.04 -13.05 -3.77
N THR A 191 -1.16 -13.32 -2.81
CA THR A 191 0.26 -13.13 -3.03
C THR A 191 1.12 -14.20 -2.36
N LYS A 192 1.34 -15.28 -3.08
CA LYS A 192 2.42 -16.20 -2.71
C LYS A 192 3.73 -15.63 -3.25
N PHE A 193 4.34 -14.67 -2.56
CA PHE A 193 5.72 -14.32 -2.84
C PHE A 193 6.61 -15.44 -2.29
N ASN A 194 7.23 -16.20 -3.15
CA ASN A 194 7.97 -17.42 -2.82
C ASN A 194 9.45 -17.28 -3.20
N LYS A 195 10.23 -18.34 -3.01
CA LYS A 195 11.67 -18.36 -3.31
C LYS A 195 11.97 -18.02 -4.78
N ASP A 196 11.15 -18.46 -5.72
CA ASP A 196 11.34 -18.18 -7.15
C ASP A 196 11.10 -16.70 -7.44
N ASP A 197 10.16 -16.06 -6.73
CA ASP A 197 9.93 -14.62 -6.86
C ASP A 197 11.12 -13.79 -6.34
N HIS A 198 11.80 -14.25 -5.28
CA HIS A 198 13.05 -13.61 -4.84
C HIS A 198 14.16 -13.72 -5.90
N ILE A 199 14.28 -14.88 -6.57
CA ILE A 199 15.22 -15.09 -7.67
C ILE A 199 14.86 -14.19 -8.87
N ARG A 200 13.58 -14.14 -9.25
CA ARG A 200 13.07 -13.26 -10.31
C ARG A 200 13.35 -11.78 -10.00
N LEU A 201 13.06 -11.35 -8.76
CA LEU A 201 13.30 -9.98 -8.32
C LEU A 201 14.79 -9.61 -8.44
N ASN A 202 15.68 -10.48 -7.95
CA ASN A 202 17.12 -10.26 -8.06
C ASN A 202 17.56 -10.18 -9.53
N ALA A 203 17.04 -11.04 -10.39
CA ALA A 203 17.38 -11.05 -11.82
C ALA A 203 16.93 -9.75 -12.51
N VAL A 204 15.69 -9.30 -12.26
CA VAL A 204 15.18 -8.07 -12.88
C VAL A 204 15.92 -6.83 -12.38
N LEU A 205 16.20 -6.74 -11.07
CA LEU A 205 16.91 -5.58 -10.49
C LEU A 205 18.36 -5.46 -10.99
N LYS A 206 19.02 -6.57 -11.32
CA LYS A 206 20.36 -6.55 -11.94
C LYS A 206 20.36 -6.01 -13.38
N GLY A 207 19.24 -6.08 -14.07
CA GLY A 207 19.11 -5.70 -15.48
C GLY A 207 18.54 -4.30 -15.73
N ILE A 208 18.15 -3.55 -14.69
CA ILE A 208 17.54 -2.22 -14.87
C ILE A 208 18.57 -1.15 -15.28
N LYS A 209 18.10 -0.16 -16.03
CA LYS A 209 18.83 1.07 -16.35
C LYS A 209 18.77 2.08 -15.21
N GLY A 210 17.66 2.11 -14.49
CA GLY A 210 17.41 2.98 -13.35
C GLY A 210 18.18 2.56 -12.11
N ARG A 211 17.78 3.13 -10.99
CA ARG A 211 18.34 2.83 -9.65
C ARG A 211 17.27 2.22 -8.77
N PHE A 212 17.68 1.51 -7.73
CA PHE A 212 16.74 0.99 -6.75
C PHE A 212 17.22 1.20 -5.32
N ILE A 213 16.27 1.24 -4.41
CA ILE A 213 16.45 1.12 -2.96
C ILE A 213 15.68 -0.12 -2.55
N LEU A 214 16.35 -1.10 -1.98
CA LEU A 214 15.76 -2.36 -1.54
C LEU A 214 15.75 -2.43 -0.02
N SER A 215 14.56 -2.60 0.57
CA SER A 215 14.43 -3.01 1.97
C SER A 215 14.40 -4.53 2.04
N TYR A 216 15.29 -5.11 2.85
CA TYR A 216 15.38 -6.58 2.98
C TYR A 216 15.87 -6.95 4.38
N ASN A 217 15.67 -8.23 4.78
CA ASN A 217 16.28 -8.77 5.99
C ASN A 217 17.61 -9.44 5.67
N ASP A 218 18.46 -9.48 6.68
CA ASP A 218 19.74 -10.22 6.66
C ASP A 218 19.52 -11.74 6.64
#